data_11fb0936b65ddb141d6878571b364c4e
#
_entry.id   11fb0936b65ddb141d6878571b364c4e
#
_cell.length_a   1.000
_cell.length_b   1.000
_cell.length_c   1.000
_cell.angle_alpha   90.00
_cell.angle_beta   90.00
_cell.angle_gamma   90.00
#
_symmetry.space_group_name_H-M   'P 1'
#
loop_
_entity.id
_entity.type
_entity.pdbx_description
1 polymer ?
#
loop_
_entity_poly.entity_id
_entity_poly.type
_entity_poly.pdbx_seq_one_letter_code
_entity_poly.pdbx_strand_id
1 'polypeptide(L)'
;MGKKVDIDWSKLGFDYIKTDYRYVSIWKDGKWDDGKLTEDNMIRMSEASTVLHYGQSCFEGLKAYTTKEGKIQLFRPDRNAARMNESCDKLLMPHVPVEKFIDACMQVVKANKEWVPPYGTGATLYIRPVLMGVGDNIGVKPASEYIFTVFCMPVGPYFSGGLKPCNFVVQDEFDRAAPHGTGKQKVGGNYAASLQAHKKAAEAGYADCIYFCLLYTSDAAD
;
A
#
# COMPACT_ATOMS: atom_id res chain seq x y z
N MET A 1 27.19 4.72 -7.92
CA MET A 1 26.33 5.46 -8.86
C MET A 1 25.23 4.50 -9.31
N GLY A 2 23.95 4.79 -9.00
CA GLY A 2 22.82 4.00 -9.48
C GLY A 2 22.76 4.00 -11.02
N LYS A 3 22.29 2.90 -11.61
CA LYS A 3 22.04 2.87 -13.05
C LYS A 3 20.98 3.92 -13.37
N LYS A 4 21.25 4.81 -14.31
CA LYS A 4 20.24 5.75 -14.82
C LYS A 4 19.11 4.92 -15.40
N VAL A 5 17.89 5.12 -14.89
CA VAL A 5 16.71 4.41 -15.33
C VAL A 5 16.20 5.06 -16.60
N ASP A 6 16.13 4.29 -17.67
CA ASP A 6 15.58 4.74 -18.96
C ASP A 6 14.08 4.41 -19.00
N ILE A 7 13.26 5.36 -18.53
CA ILE A 7 11.80 5.23 -18.47
C ILE A 7 11.14 6.43 -19.15
N ASP A 8 10.16 6.17 -19.98
CA ASP A 8 9.23 7.19 -20.47
C ASP A 8 8.19 7.49 -19.36
N TRP A 9 8.47 8.50 -18.54
CA TRP A 9 7.62 8.93 -17.42
C TRP A 9 6.19 9.30 -17.84
N SER A 10 5.97 9.67 -19.10
CA SER A 10 4.65 10.07 -19.62
C SER A 10 3.72 8.87 -19.89
N LYS A 11 4.29 7.66 -20.00
CA LYS A 11 3.55 6.42 -20.30
C LYS A 11 3.29 5.54 -19.09
N LEU A 12 3.66 6.00 -17.89
CA LEU A 12 3.44 5.23 -16.68
C LEU A 12 1.94 5.09 -16.39
N GLY A 13 1.55 3.85 -16.10
CA GLY A 13 0.30 3.47 -15.45
C GLY A 13 0.50 3.15 -13.98
N PHE A 14 -0.25 2.14 -13.51
CA PHE A 14 -0.16 1.60 -12.14
C PHE A 14 0.34 0.14 -12.13
N ASP A 15 0.94 -0.33 -13.23
CA ASP A 15 1.51 -1.66 -13.33
C ASP A 15 2.78 -1.77 -12.47
N TYR A 16 3.00 -2.98 -11.92
CA TYR A 16 4.16 -3.21 -11.09
C TYR A 16 5.47 -3.10 -11.89
N ILE A 17 6.31 -2.18 -11.45
CA ILE A 17 7.69 -2.03 -11.95
C ILE A 17 8.64 -2.31 -10.79
N LYS A 18 9.47 -3.35 -10.93
CA LYS A 18 10.47 -3.68 -9.91
C LYS A 18 11.53 -2.59 -9.86
N THR A 19 11.72 -2.01 -8.67
CA THR A 19 12.84 -1.11 -8.35
C THR A 19 13.99 -1.89 -7.71
N ASP A 20 15.11 -1.22 -7.41
CA ASP A 20 16.35 -1.90 -7.00
C ASP A 20 16.26 -2.48 -5.59
N TYR A 21 15.65 -1.74 -4.63
CA TYR A 21 15.65 -2.10 -3.23
C TYR A 21 14.26 -2.02 -2.60
N ARG A 22 14.00 -2.91 -1.65
CA ARG A 22 12.93 -2.82 -0.66
C ARG A 22 13.49 -2.92 0.75
N TYR A 23 12.71 -2.48 1.74
CA TYR A 23 13.00 -2.65 3.16
C TYR A 23 12.22 -3.85 3.71
N VAL A 24 12.83 -4.62 4.60
CA VAL A 24 12.19 -5.75 5.31
C VAL A 24 12.60 -5.72 6.76
N SER A 25 11.63 -5.91 7.66
CA SER A 25 11.81 -6.08 9.09
C SER A 25 10.88 -7.18 9.60
N ILE A 26 11.36 -7.95 10.56
CA ILE A 26 10.64 -9.08 11.17
C ILE A 26 10.28 -8.71 12.62
N TRP A 27 9.03 -8.97 12.99
CA TRP A 27 8.60 -9.01 14.37
C TRP A 27 8.48 -10.47 14.83
N LYS A 28 9.17 -10.79 15.90
CA LYS A 28 9.18 -12.09 16.51
C LYS A 28 9.54 -11.97 17.99
N ASP A 29 9.00 -12.85 18.85
CA ASP A 29 9.27 -12.89 20.28
C ASP A 29 9.07 -11.52 20.97
N GLY A 30 8.01 -10.81 20.59
CA GLY A 30 7.60 -9.54 21.20
C GLY A 30 8.36 -8.30 20.71
N LYS A 31 9.23 -8.39 19.72
CA LYS A 31 10.07 -7.27 19.25
C LYS A 31 10.31 -7.24 17.75
N TRP A 32 10.54 -6.05 17.23
CA TRP A 32 11.06 -5.83 15.88
C TRP A 32 12.58 -6.01 15.84
N ASP A 33 13.08 -6.58 14.75
CA ASP A 33 14.50 -6.46 14.40
C ASP A 33 14.82 -5.05 13.86
N ASP A 34 16.09 -4.76 13.58
CA ASP A 34 16.51 -3.46 13.03
C ASP A 34 15.99 -3.23 11.60
N GLY A 35 15.67 -4.30 10.89
CA GLY A 35 15.30 -4.28 9.49
C GLY A 35 16.50 -4.03 8.56
N LYS A 36 16.28 -4.22 7.26
CA LYS A 36 17.31 -4.02 6.23
C LYS A 36 16.76 -3.77 4.85
N LEU A 37 17.56 -3.12 4.02
CA LEU A 37 17.34 -3.07 2.56
C LEU A 37 17.77 -4.39 1.91
N THR A 38 17.04 -4.81 0.87
CA THR A 38 17.34 -5.99 0.05
C THR A 38 16.91 -5.78 -1.39
N GLU A 39 17.62 -6.40 -2.34
CA GLU A 39 17.28 -6.44 -3.78
C GLU A 39 16.29 -7.56 -4.10
N ASP A 40 16.16 -8.54 -3.19
CA ASP A 40 15.20 -9.65 -3.34
C ASP A 40 13.77 -9.13 -3.15
N ASN A 41 12.94 -9.24 -4.19
CA ASN A 41 11.54 -8.83 -4.17
C ASN A 41 10.56 -9.97 -3.80
N MET A 42 11.07 -11.15 -3.46
CA MET A 42 10.26 -12.28 -3.07
C MET A 42 10.04 -12.33 -1.55
N ILE A 43 8.84 -12.66 -1.14
CA ILE A 43 8.49 -12.88 0.26
C ILE A 43 8.36 -14.39 0.45
N ARG A 44 9.20 -14.95 1.32
CA ARG A 44 9.12 -16.36 1.71
C ARG A 44 8.37 -16.48 3.02
N MET A 45 7.36 -17.34 3.07
CA MET A 45 6.53 -17.59 4.24
C MET A 45 6.04 -19.03 4.26
N SER A 46 5.60 -19.50 5.42
CA SER A 46 4.94 -20.80 5.55
C SER A 46 3.62 -20.83 4.80
N GLU A 47 3.25 -21.99 4.25
CA GLU A 47 1.91 -22.22 3.69
C GLU A 47 0.81 -22.06 4.73
N ALA A 48 1.11 -22.23 6.02
CA ALA A 48 0.19 -22.04 7.14
C ALA A 48 0.12 -20.59 7.66
N SER A 49 0.67 -19.61 6.94
CA SER A 49 0.66 -18.19 7.36
C SER A 49 -0.75 -17.61 7.41
N THR A 50 -1.07 -16.88 8.48
CA THR A 50 -2.40 -16.27 8.70
C THR A 50 -2.83 -15.32 7.59
N VAL A 51 -1.88 -14.64 6.95
CA VAL A 51 -2.18 -13.77 5.81
C VAL A 51 -2.80 -14.54 4.63
N LEU A 52 -2.40 -15.79 4.39
CA LEU A 52 -2.91 -16.61 3.28
C LEU A 52 -4.33 -17.14 3.53
N HIS A 53 -4.67 -17.45 4.78
CA HIS A 53 -5.93 -18.10 5.14
C HIS A 53 -6.97 -17.13 5.69
N TYR A 54 -6.55 -16.13 6.45
CA TYR A 54 -7.45 -15.22 7.19
C TYR A 54 -7.23 -13.76 6.83
N GLY A 55 -6.37 -13.47 5.84
CA GLY A 55 -6.12 -12.10 5.39
C GLY A 55 -5.53 -11.19 6.46
N GLN A 56 -4.81 -11.73 7.48
CA GLN A 56 -4.22 -10.92 8.55
C GLN A 56 -3.06 -10.08 8.00
N SER A 57 -3.43 -9.00 7.33
CA SER A 57 -2.49 -8.01 6.76
C SER A 57 -3.14 -6.65 6.64
N CYS A 58 -2.34 -5.61 6.76
CA CYS A 58 -2.72 -4.24 6.42
C CYS A 58 -1.61 -3.59 5.58
N PHE A 59 -1.97 -2.55 4.87
CA PHE A 59 -1.02 -1.85 3.99
C PHE A 59 -1.26 -0.36 3.98
N GLU A 60 -0.26 0.37 3.51
CA GLU A 60 -0.35 1.80 3.28
C GLU A 60 0.05 2.18 1.87
N GLY A 61 -0.31 3.39 1.48
CA GLY A 61 0.09 3.99 0.23
C GLY A 61 0.43 5.45 0.46
N LEU A 62 1.64 5.83 0.10
CA LEU A 62 2.08 7.21 0.10
C LEU A 62 3.00 7.45 -1.09
N LYS A 63 3.36 8.69 -1.34
CA LYS A 63 4.13 9.08 -2.52
C LYS A 63 5.34 9.92 -2.15
N ALA A 64 6.43 9.73 -2.89
CA ALA A 64 7.53 10.68 -2.92
C ALA A 64 7.46 11.52 -4.19
N TYR A 65 7.74 12.81 -4.05
CA TYR A 65 7.63 13.81 -5.09
C TYR A 65 8.97 14.52 -5.27
N THR A 66 9.33 14.80 -6.52
CA THR A 66 10.41 15.76 -6.80
C THR A 66 9.82 17.17 -6.80
N THR A 67 10.39 18.07 -5.98
CA THR A 67 10.00 19.48 -5.97
C THR A 67 10.57 20.23 -7.16
N LYS A 68 10.12 21.47 -7.37
CA LYS A 68 10.64 22.35 -8.42
C LYS A 68 12.14 22.60 -8.27
N GLU A 69 12.65 22.59 -7.04
CA GLU A 69 14.07 22.77 -6.70
C GLU A 69 14.86 21.46 -6.77
N GLY A 70 14.26 20.35 -7.25
CA GLY A 70 14.91 19.06 -7.39
C GLY A 70 15.05 18.26 -6.08
N LYS A 71 14.40 18.69 -4.98
CA LYS A 71 14.42 17.95 -3.72
C LYS A 71 13.35 16.85 -3.75
N ILE A 72 13.65 15.69 -3.16
CA ILE A 72 12.69 14.60 -2.97
C ILE A 72 12.06 14.75 -1.59
N GLN A 73 10.72 14.72 -1.52
CA GLN A 73 9.99 14.83 -0.26
C GLN A 73 8.80 13.89 -0.19
N LEU A 74 8.47 13.48 1.04
CA LEU A 74 7.27 12.75 1.42
C LEU A 74 6.25 13.72 2.03
N PHE A 75 4.97 13.43 1.85
CA PHE A 75 3.91 14.20 2.49
C PHE A 75 3.29 13.40 3.63
N ARG A 76 3.43 13.91 4.86
CA ARG A 76 2.80 13.40 6.10
C ARG A 76 2.90 11.87 6.30
N PRO A 77 4.08 11.25 6.19
CA PRO A 77 4.25 9.81 6.44
C PRO A 77 3.88 9.40 7.87
N ASP A 78 3.91 10.31 8.82
CA ASP A 78 3.44 10.15 10.19
C ASP A 78 1.95 9.73 10.25
N ARG A 79 1.11 10.29 9.38
CA ARG A 79 -0.33 9.96 9.32
C ARG A 79 -0.57 8.58 8.73
N ASN A 80 0.22 8.20 7.73
CA ASN A 80 0.17 6.83 7.21
C ASN A 80 0.60 5.80 8.27
N ALA A 81 1.66 6.10 9.04
CA ALA A 81 2.08 5.24 10.15
C ALA A 81 0.98 5.09 11.22
N ALA A 82 0.34 6.20 11.61
CA ALA A 82 -0.76 6.19 12.58
C ALA A 82 -1.93 5.33 12.08
N ARG A 83 -2.37 5.51 10.82
CA ARG A 83 -3.46 4.72 10.22
C ARG A 83 -3.12 3.24 10.09
N MET A 84 -1.86 2.89 9.76
CA MET A 84 -1.42 1.50 9.78
C MET A 84 -1.58 0.90 11.18
N ASN A 85 -1.21 1.62 12.24
CA ASN A 85 -1.34 1.15 13.62
C ASN A 85 -2.81 1.01 14.05
N GLU A 86 -3.70 1.91 13.62
CA GLU A 86 -5.16 1.74 13.81
C GLU A 86 -5.69 0.45 13.13
N SER A 87 -5.13 0.11 11.96
CA SER A 87 -5.47 -1.16 11.30
C SER A 87 -4.89 -2.36 12.07
N CYS A 88 -3.70 -2.22 12.65
CA CYS A 88 -3.08 -3.24 13.49
C CYS A 88 -3.92 -3.54 14.73
N ASP A 89 -4.46 -2.52 15.41
CA ASP A 89 -5.34 -2.69 16.57
C ASP A 89 -6.54 -3.59 16.25
N LYS A 90 -7.19 -3.33 15.12
CA LYS A 90 -8.36 -4.11 14.70
C LYS A 90 -8.02 -5.56 14.37
N LEU A 91 -6.84 -5.81 13.80
CA LEU A 91 -6.39 -7.14 13.38
C LEU A 91 -5.54 -7.86 14.43
N LEU A 92 -5.37 -7.28 15.62
CA LEU A 92 -4.50 -7.81 16.70
C LEU A 92 -3.07 -8.08 16.20
N MET A 93 -2.52 -7.11 15.47
CA MET A 93 -1.15 -7.15 14.95
C MET A 93 -0.26 -6.20 15.77
N PRO A 94 1.06 -6.45 15.85
CA PRO A 94 1.97 -5.54 16.54
C PRO A 94 2.05 -4.20 15.79
N HIS A 95 2.09 -3.09 16.55
CA HIS A 95 2.35 -1.77 15.97
C HIS A 95 3.74 -1.71 15.34
N VAL A 96 3.82 -1.04 14.20
CA VAL A 96 5.10 -0.58 13.66
C VAL A 96 5.37 0.80 14.29
N PRO A 97 6.47 0.98 15.05
CA PRO A 97 6.80 2.29 15.60
C PRO A 97 6.82 3.36 14.50
N VAL A 98 6.24 4.53 14.79
CA VAL A 98 6.10 5.61 13.79
C VAL A 98 7.45 5.98 13.17
N GLU A 99 8.49 6.09 14.00
CA GLU A 99 9.84 6.40 13.57
C GLU A 99 10.41 5.31 12.64
N LYS A 100 10.16 4.03 12.96
CA LYS A 100 10.58 2.90 12.13
C LYS A 100 9.86 2.89 10.78
N PHE A 101 8.57 3.20 10.76
CA PHE A 101 7.80 3.31 9.51
C PHE A 101 8.36 4.42 8.62
N ILE A 102 8.57 5.61 9.19
CA ILE A 102 9.12 6.77 8.46
C ILE A 102 10.51 6.48 7.95
N ASP A 103 11.37 5.94 8.81
CA ASP A 103 12.76 5.61 8.45
C ASP A 103 12.81 4.55 7.33
N ALA A 104 12.01 3.50 7.40
CA ALA A 104 11.90 2.49 6.35
C ALA A 104 11.49 3.11 5.00
N CYS A 105 10.49 4.01 4.98
CA CYS A 105 10.08 4.72 3.78
C CYS A 105 11.22 5.60 3.23
N MET A 106 11.93 6.33 4.10
CA MET A 106 13.05 7.17 3.71
C MET A 106 14.23 6.37 3.16
N GLN A 107 14.57 5.22 3.77
CA GLN A 107 15.62 4.32 3.29
C GLN A 107 15.31 3.81 1.88
N VAL A 108 14.06 3.34 1.66
CA VAL A 108 13.61 2.85 0.35
C VAL A 108 13.69 3.95 -0.71
N VAL A 109 13.22 5.16 -0.41
CA VAL A 109 13.28 6.29 -1.36
C VAL A 109 14.72 6.68 -1.66
N LYS A 110 15.60 6.75 -0.65
CA LYS A 110 17.01 7.07 -0.84
C LYS A 110 17.73 6.02 -1.69
N ALA A 111 17.48 4.73 -1.42
CA ALA A 111 18.10 3.63 -2.16
C ALA A 111 17.61 3.55 -3.63
N ASN A 112 16.40 4.03 -3.89
CA ASN A 112 15.77 4.03 -5.22
C ASN A 112 15.64 5.46 -5.81
N LYS A 113 16.52 6.39 -5.48
CA LYS A 113 16.41 7.79 -5.88
C LYS A 113 16.34 7.99 -7.40
N GLU A 114 16.98 7.12 -8.18
CA GLU A 114 16.99 7.18 -9.65
C GLU A 114 15.61 6.81 -10.27
N TRP A 115 14.72 6.19 -9.46
CA TRP A 115 13.36 5.82 -9.82
C TRP A 115 12.33 6.91 -9.46
N VAL A 116 12.75 7.99 -8.81
CA VAL A 116 11.85 9.09 -8.47
C VAL A 116 11.62 9.95 -9.73
N PRO A 117 10.38 10.06 -10.21
CA PRO A 117 10.10 10.83 -11.43
C PRO A 117 10.52 12.29 -11.29
N PRO A 118 11.06 12.92 -12.36
CA PRO A 118 11.40 14.35 -12.37
C PRO A 118 10.18 15.23 -12.15
N TYR A 119 10.41 16.42 -11.59
CA TYR A 119 9.37 17.46 -11.48
C TYR A 119 8.76 17.79 -12.85
N GLY A 120 7.44 17.97 -12.88
CA GLY A 120 6.72 18.38 -14.09
C GLY A 120 6.27 17.22 -14.99
N THR A 121 6.65 15.97 -14.71
CA THR A 121 6.23 14.80 -15.51
C THR A 121 4.81 14.34 -15.19
N GLY A 122 4.22 14.77 -14.06
CA GLY A 122 2.94 14.26 -13.55
C GLY A 122 3.05 12.88 -12.86
N ALA A 123 4.16 12.17 -13.04
CA ALA A 123 4.44 10.91 -12.39
C ALA A 123 5.01 11.12 -10.97
N THR A 124 4.91 10.10 -10.14
CA THR A 124 5.38 10.09 -8.75
C THR A 124 5.98 8.74 -8.39
N LEU A 125 6.79 8.68 -7.33
CA LEU A 125 7.21 7.40 -6.77
C LEU A 125 6.18 6.96 -5.73
N TYR A 126 5.43 5.91 -6.03
CA TYR A 126 4.50 5.29 -5.10
C TYR A 126 5.24 4.38 -4.13
N ILE A 127 4.95 4.50 -2.84
CA ILE A 127 5.56 3.71 -1.76
C ILE A 127 4.47 2.85 -1.13
N ARG A 128 4.74 1.56 -0.98
CA ARG A 128 3.83 0.55 -0.44
C ARG A 128 4.41 -0.11 0.81
N PRO A 129 4.11 0.40 2.01
CA PRO A 129 4.29 -0.34 3.25
C PRO A 129 3.23 -1.44 3.37
N VAL A 130 3.64 -2.64 3.79
CA VAL A 130 2.76 -3.79 4.04
C VAL A 130 3.20 -4.49 5.31
N LEU A 131 2.25 -4.83 6.17
CA LEU A 131 2.45 -5.66 7.34
C LEU A 131 1.61 -6.93 7.22
N MET A 132 2.22 -8.10 7.43
CA MET A 132 1.60 -9.41 7.23
C MET A 132 1.87 -10.33 8.41
N GLY A 133 0.84 -11.06 8.86
CA GLY A 133 1.00 -12.17 9.79
C GLY A 133 1.54 -13.40 9.06
N VAL A 134 2.70 -13.86 9.49
CA VAL A 134 3.39 -15.05 8.96
C VAL A 134 3.65 -16.04 10.10
N GLY A 135 4.36 -17.10 9.84
CA GLY A 135 4.56 -18.17 10.82
C GLY A 135 3.47 -19.25 10.72
N ASP A 136 3.69 -20.33 11.41
CA ASP A 136 2.84 -21.52 11.31
C ASP A 136 1.58 -21.37 12.16
N ASN A 137 0.44 -21.18 11.51
CA ASN A 137 -0.85 -21.07 12.20
C ASN A 137 -2.02 -21.38 11.26
N ILE A 138 -2.77 -22.42 11.58
CA ILE A 138 -4.01 -22.81 10.87
C ILE A 138 -5.28 -22.43 11.66
N GLY A 139 -5.16 -22.10 12.93
CA GLY A 139 -6.29 -21.65 13.75
C GLY A 139 -6.61 -20.17 13.55
N VAL A 140 -7.87 -19.76 13.76
CA VAL A 140 -8.29 -18.35 13.74
C VAL A 140 -7.80 -17.65 15.02
N LYS A 141 -6.56 -17.24 15.01
CA LYS A 141 -5.88 -16.48 16.07
C LYS A 141 -4.78 -15.62 15.45
N PRO A 142 -4.28 -14.60 16.17
CA PRO A 142 -3.16 -13.79 15.70
C PRO A 142 -1.93 -14.63 15.36
N ALA A 143 -1.17 -14.21 14.37
CA ALA A 143 0.11 -14.82 14.02
C ALA A 143 1.14 -14.68 15.15
N SER A 144 2.11 -15.57 15.18
CA SER A 144 3.26 -15.51 16.10
C SER A 144 4.42 -14.67 15.58
N GLU A 145 4.46 -14.43 14.27
CA GLU A 145 5.51 -13.68 13.59
C GLU A 145 4.89 -12.77 12.52
N TYR A 146 5.53 -11.63 12.27
CA TYR A 146 5.07 -10.67 11.26
C TYR A 146 6.21 -10.15 10.42
N ILE A 147 5.92 -9.89 9.14
CA ILE A 147 6.83 -9.22 8.22
C ILE A 147 6.29 -7.84 7.93
N PHE A 148 7.10 -6.82 8.21
CA PHE A 148 6.90 -5.46 7.71
C PHE A 148 7.82 -5.22 6.53
N THR A 149 7.27 -4.90 5.36
CA THR A 149 8.03 -4.60 4.16
C THR A 149 7.58 -3.29 3.54
N VAL A 150 8.53 -2.56 2.99
CA VAL A 150 8.28 -1.33 2.22
C VAL A 150 8.96 -1.47 0.88
N PHE A 151 8.20 -1.30 -0.20
CA PHE A 151 8.75 -1.21 -1.56
C PHE A 151 8.18 0.01 -2.28
N CYS A 152 8.76 0.37 -3.40
CA CYS A 152 8.29 1.50 -4.20
C CYS A 152 8.32 1.18 -5.68
N MET A 153 7.58 1.97 -6.46
CA MET A 153 7.59 1.93 -7.91
C MET A 153 7.16 3.28 -8.48
N PRO A 154 7.68 3.71 -9.63
CA PRO A 154 7.19 4.89 -10.30
C PRO A 154 5.80 4.62 -10.87
N VAL A 155 4.89 5.59 -10.72
CA VAL A 155 3.51 5.52 -11.22
C VAL A 155 3.12 6.81 -11.93
N GLY A 156 2.25 6.68 -12.91
CA GLY A 156 1.58 7.81 -13.56
C GLY A 156 0.45 8.40 -12.70
N PRO A 157 -0.26 9.40 -13.23
CA PRO A 157 -1.47 9.90 -12.59
C PRO A 157 -2.54 8.81 -12.59
N TYR A 158 -3.32 8.72 -11.51
CA TYR A 158 -4.38 7.71 -11.37
C TYR A 158 -5.43 7.82 -12.49
N PHE A 159 -5.81 9.05 -12.85
CA PHE A 159 -6.64 9.32 -14.01
C PHE A 159 -5.79 9.86 -15.16
N SER A 160 -5.64 9.09 -16.23
CA SER A 160 -4.79 9.42 -17.39
C SER A 160 -5.24 10.67 -18.16
N GLY A 161 -6.48 11.12 -17.95
CA GLY A 161 -7.07 12.29 -18.62
C GLY A 161 -6.77 13.65 -17.95
N GLY A 162 -6.00 13.70 -16.87
CA GLY A 162 -5.84 14.88 -16.03
C GLY A 162 -7.12 15.23 -15.25
N LEU A 163 -7.30 16.51 -14.88
CA LEU A 163 -8.49 16.97 -14.14
C LEU A 163 -9.69 17.09 -15.09
N LYS A 164 -10.42 16.00 -15.29
CA LYS A 164 -11.64 15.92 -16.11
C LYS A 164 -12.76 15.26 -15.30
N PRO A 165 -14.04 15.66 -15.54
CA PRO A 165 -15.19 14.96 -14.99
C PRO A 165 -15.17 13.48 -15.38
N CYS A 166 -15.48 12.59 -14.44
CA CYS A 166 -15.64 11.16 -14.65
C CYS A 166 -17.03 10.72 -14.18
N ASN A 167 -17.60 9.72 -14.83
CA ASN A 167 -18.85 9.12 -14.43
C ASN A 167 -18.58 7.95 -13.49
N PHE A 168 -19.27 7.93 -12.35
CA PHE A 168 -19.25 6.85 -11.38
C PHE A 168 -20.62 6.20 -11.33
N VAL A 169 -20.68 4.90 -11.10
CA VAL A 169 -21.93 4.19 -10.83
C VAL A 169 -22.15 4.08 -9.32
N VAL A 170 -23.37 4.35 -8.88
CA VAL A 170 -23.78 4.08 -7.50
C VAL A 170 -24.03 2.58 -7.37
N GLN A 171 -23.39 1.95 -6.37
CA GLN A 171 -23.43 0.51 -6.16
C GLN A 171 -24.30 0.17 -4.93
N ASP A 172 -25.37 -0.56 -5.15
CA ASP A 172 -26.31 -1.02 -4.13
C ASP A 172 -26.37 -2.56 -3.98
N GLU A 173 -25.76 -3.29 -4.92
CA GLU A 173 -25.69 -4.75 -4.87
C GLU A 173 -24.49 -5.29 -4.06
N PHE A 174 -23.45 -4.46 -3.84
CA PHE A 174 -22.20 -4.89 -3.24
C PHE A 174 -21.80 -4.00 -2.07
N ASP A 175 -21.49 -4.64 -0.96
CA ASP A 175 -20.85 -3.98 0.18
C ASP A 175 -19.32 -4.20 0.13
N ARG A 176 -18.57 -3.11 0.09
CA ARG A 176 -17.09 -3.15 0.18
C ARG A 176 -16.61 -3.11 1.62
N ALA A 177 -17.30 -2.39 2.49
CA ALA A 177 -16.89 -2.15 3.87
C ALA A 177 -18.05 -2.43 4.83
N ALA A 178 -17.98 -3.57 5.53
CA ALA A 178 -19.00 -3.96 6.48
C ALA A 178 -19.00 -3.09 7.75
N PRO A 179 -20.14 -2.58 8.21
CA PRO A 179 -20.27 -1.96 9.53
C PRO A 179 -19.81 -2.95 10.62
N HIS A 180 -19.10 -2.46 11.64
CA HIS A 180 -18.53 -3.25 12.74
C HIS A 180 -17.48 -4.31 12.32
N GLY A 181 -17.25 -4.49 11.02
CA GLY A 181 -16.18 -5.33 10.46
C GLY A 181 -14.84 -4.59 10.38
N THR A 182 -14.15 -4.77 9.24
CA THR A 182 -12.84 -4.13 8.95
C THR A 182 -12.95 -2.93 8.02
N GLY A 183 -14.15 -2.37 7.83
CA GLY A 183 -14.42 -1.33 6.84
C GLY A 183 -13.56 -0.07 6.97
N LYS A 184 -13.23 0.35 8.21
CA LYS A 184 -12.36 1.50 8.49
C LYS A 184 -10.87 1.23 8.29
N GLN A 185 -10.48 -0.04 8.22
CA GLN A 185 -9.07 -0.42 8.17
C GLN A 185 -8.59 -0.56 6.74
N LYS A 186 -7.33 -0.23 6.51
CA LYS A 186 -6.70 -0.40 5.20
C LYS A 186 -6.18 -1.83 5.04
N VAL A 187 -7.11 -2.77 4.74
CA VAL A 187 -6.89 -4.21 4.69
C VAL A 187 -7.33 -4.82 3.36
N GLY A 188 -6.62 -5.85 2.90
CA GLY A 188 -6.84 -6.45 1.59
C GLY A 188 -8.28 -6.95 1.34
N GLY A 189 -8.95 -7.45 2.39
CA GLY A 189 -10.32 -7.94 2.27
C GLY A 189 -11.33 -6.90 1.78
N ASN A 190 -11.21 -5.64 2.21
CA ASN A 190 -12.06 -4.55 1.74
C ASN A 190 -11.88 -4.30 0.23
N TYR A 191 -10.67 -4.48 -0.29
CA TYR A 191 -10.36 -4.28 -1.71
C TYR A 191 -10.77 -5.51 -2.53
N ALA A 192 -10.57 -6.72 -2.01
CA ALA A 192 -11.05 -7.94 -2.65
C ALA A 192 -12.57 -7.91 -2.85
N ALA A 193 -13.34 -7.41 -1.88
CA ALA A 193 -14.78 -7.25 -1.96
C ALA A 193 -15.23 -6.30 -3.08
N SER A 194 -14.38 -5.36 -3.51
CA SER A 194 -14.71 -4.40 -4.57
C SER A 194 -14.46 -4.90 -6.00
N LEU A 195 -13.74 -6.02 -6.18
CA LEU A 195 -13.28 -6.45 -7.51
C LEU A 195 -14.42 -6.70 -8.50
N GLN A 196 -15.51 -7.34 -8.05
CA GLN A 196 -16.65 -7.64 -8.92
C GLN A 196 -17.39 -6.37 -9.33
N ALA A 197 -17.63 -5.45 -8.38
CA ALA A 197 -18.28 -4.17 -8.65
C ALA A 197 -17.45 -3.32 -9.62
N HIS A 198 -16.14 -3.25 -9.39
CA HIS A 198 -15.20 -2.56 -10.29
C HIS A 198 -15.26 -3.10 -11.72
N LYS A 199 -15.26 -4.44 -11.87
CA LYS A 199 -15.34 -5.07 -13.18
C LYS A 199 -16.66 -4.69 -13.89
N LYS A 200 -17.80 -4.80 -13.19
CA LYS A 200 -19.12 -4.41 -13.75
C LYS A 200 -19.15 -2.94 -14.15
N ALA A 201 -18.61 -2.04 -13.32
CA ALA A 201 -18.53 -0.61 -13.62
C ALA A 201 -17.70 -0.33 -14.87
N ALA A 202 -16.53 -0.93 -14.99
CA ALA A 202 -15.64 -0.77 -16.13
C ALA A 202 -16.29 -1.30 -17.44
N GLU A 203 -16.93 -2.47 -17.40
CA GLU A 203 -17.67 -3.04 -18.53
C GLU A 203 -18.84 -2.15 -18.99
N ALA A 204 -19.44 -1.40 -18.05
CA ALA A 204 -20.50 -0.43 -18.33
C ALA A 204 -19.97 0.98 -18.70
N GLY A 205 -18.66 1.17 -18.79
CA GLY A 205 -18.02 2.44 -19.19
C GLY A 205 -17.90 3.50 -18.09
N TYR A 206 -18.06 3.12 -16.82
CA TYR A 206 -17.84 4.00 -15.67
C TYR A 206 -16.38 3.96 -15.22
N ALA A 207 -15.93 5.05 -14.63
CA ALA A 207 -14.55 5.16 -14.11
C ALA A 207 -14.37 4.36 -12.81
N ASP A 208 -15.41 4.32 -11.94
CA ASP A 208 -15.38 3.62 -10.67
C ASP A 208 -16.80 3.54 -10.06
N CYS A 209 -16.88 3.05 -8.80
CA CYS A 209 -18.12 2.87 -8.03
C CYS A 209 -18.17 3.82 -6.83
N ILE A 210 -19.40 4.25 -6.48
CA ILE A 210 -19.73 4.86 -5.19
C ILE A 210 -20.52 3.84 -4.38
N TYR A 211 -20.04 3.53 -3.17
CA TYR A 211 -20.67 2.55 -2.27
C TYR A 211 -21.34 3.25 -1.11
N PHE A 212 -22.60 2.95 -0.83
CA PHE A 212 -23.31 3.52 0.32
C PHE A 212 -22.79 3.02 1.66
N CYS A 213 -22.29 1.78 1.71
CA CYS A 213 -21.70 1.21 2.93
C CYS A 213 -20.48 1.98 3.43
N LEU A 214 -19.89 2.83 2.61
CA LEU A 214 -18.65 3.57 2.91
C LEU A 214 -18.89 4.92 3.60
N LEU A 215 -20.10 5.45 3.62
CA LEU A 215 -20.37 6.78 4.21
C LEU A 215 -19.99 6.90 5.69
N TYR A 216 -19.91 5.77 6.41
CA TYR A 216 -19.60 5.74 7.84
C TYR A 216 -18.43 4.83 8.23
N THR A 217 -17.85 4.07 7.31
CA THR A 217 -16.97 2.94 7.62
C THR A 217 -15.69 2.88 6.80
N SER A 218 -15.48 3.79 5.87
CA SER A 218 -14.36 3.73 4.92
C SER A 218 -13.25 4.70 5.26
N ASP A 219 -12.01 4.27 5.02
CA ASP A 219 -10.85 5.12 4.82
C ASP A 219 -10.73 5.60 3.36
N ALA A 220 -11.80 5.50 2.59
CA ALA A 220 -11.86 5.69 1.14
C ALA A 220 -11.67 7.14 0.68
N ALA A 221 -11.00 7.96 1.43
CA ALA A 221 -10.54 9.28 0.99
C ALA A 221 -9.16 9.24 0.30
N ASP A 222 -8.73 8.07 -0.20
CA ASP A 222 -7.47 7.95 -0.94
C ASP A 222 -7.67 8.10 -2.45
#